data_cdfa23d8b5ce30e93f5571346b95d197
#
_entry.id   cdfa23d8b5ce30e93f5571346b95d197
#
_cell.length_a   1.000
_cell.length_b   1.000
_cell.length_c   1.000
_cell.angle_alpha   90.00
_cell.angle_beta   90.00
_cell.angle_gamma   90.00
#
_symmetry.space_group_name_H-M   'P 1'
#
loop_
_entity.id
_entity.type
_entity.pdbx_description
1 polymer ?
#
loop_
_entity_poly.entity_id
_entity_poly.type
_entity_poly.pdbx_seq_one_letter_code
_entity_poly.pdbx_strand_id
1 'polypeptide(L)'
;VTTRSSLEADLAARLDSATEARWMVEEVLGRRAAREHAVSDAVVEAVAAMADRRLAGEPLQYVLGTWAFRTLELTVDPRVLIPRPETEHVVEVALRQLRDTAPSRRDASGPIVADLGTGSGAIALSIAAEVDDVIVWATDADRDALAVAAQNRARVGATRPEVAERVRLRMGDWVDWFGALPATLEGGIDLVVTNPPYVSALEWIDLEPSLHQEPRSALVADDGSDGTPGFAAVEAVLRDGHGWLVPGGSVVVEIAEHQAHAARTLAGALGYRDVRVERDLAGRDRVFVGRR
;
A
#
# COMPACT_ATOMS: atom_id res chain seq x y z
N VAL A 1 15.35 -26.30 -29.94
CA VAL A 1 14.20 -26.19 -29.05
C VAL A 1 14.61 -25.35 -27.87
N THR A 2 13.96 -24.20 -27.68
CA THR A 2 14.23 -23.32 -26.55
C THR A 2 13.67 -23.96 -25.28
N THR A 3 14.48 -24.04 -24.24
CA THR A 3 14.06 -24.53 -22.92
C THR A 3 13.88 -23.35 -21.94
N ARG A 4 13.16 -23.57 -20.84
CA ARG A 4 13.05 -22.58 -19.76
C ARG A 4 14.44 -22.09 -19.32
N SER A 5 15.40 -22.99 -19.13
CA SER A 5 16.74 -22.66 -18.67
C SER A 5 17.52 -21.82 -19.69
N SER A 6 17.42 -22.13 -20.99
CA SER A 6 18.08 -21.32 -22.03
C SER A 6 17.43 -19.94 -22.16
N LEU A 7 16.11 -19.84 -22.07
CA LEU A 7 15.39 -18.57 -22.11
C LEU A 7 15.74 -17.67 -20.92
N GLU A 8 15.81 -18.24 -19.70
CA GLU A 8 16.26 -17.51 -18.51
C GLU A 8 17.70 -16.98 -18.66
N ALA A 9 18.62 -17.80 -19.22
CA ALA A 9 20.00 -17.38 -19.43
C ALA A 9 20.15 -16.24 -20.46
N ASP A 10 19.46 -16.38 -21.60
CA ASP A 10 19.46 -15.34 -22.64
C ASP A 10 18.88 -14.02 -22.12
N LEU A 11 17.78 -14.10 -21.37
CA LEU A 11 17.14 -12.96 -20.77
C LEU A 11 17.99 -12.30 -19.69
N ALA A 12 18.68 -13.12 -18.85
CA ALA A 12 19.58 -12.63 -17.81
C ALA A 12 20.74 -11.83 -18.39
N ALA A 13 21.30 -12.29 -19.50
CA ALA A 13 22.35 -11.55 -20.23
C ALA A 13 21.83 -10.22 -20.82
N ARG A 14 20.57 -10.19 -21.27
CA ARG A 14 19.95 -9.00 -21.86
C ARG A 14 19.59 -7.95 -20.81
N LEU A 15 19.11 -8.37 -19.62
CA LEU A 15 18.66 -7.50 -18.53
C LEU A 15 19.79 -7.17 -17.52
N ASP A 16 20.95 -7.82 -17.65
CA ASP A 16 22.00 -7.80 -16.62
C ASP A 16 21.48 -8.21 -15.23
N SER A 17 20.46 -9.09 -15.20
CA SER A 17 19.79 -9.52 -13.96
C SER A 17 19.20 -10.92 -14.09
N ALA A 18 19.85 -11.91 -13.46
CA ALA A 18 19.32 -13.27 -13.41
C ALA A 18 18.02 -13.39 -12.61
N THR A 19 17.82 -12.51 -11.63
CA THR A 19 16.62 -12.51 -10.79
C THR A 19 15.40 -11.99 -11.57
N GLU A 20 15.53 -10.85 -12.26
CA GLU A 20 14.44 -10.31 -13.07
C GLU A 20 14.08 -11.25 -14.21
N ALA A 21 15.09 -11.82 -14.88
CA ALA A 21 14.91 -12.81 -15.95
C ALA A 21 14.08 -14.02 -15.47
N ARG A 22 14.45 -14.59 -14.33
CA ARG A 22 13.70 -15.68 -13.72
C ARG A 22 12.26 -15.30 -13.40
N TRP A 23 12.03 -14.14 -12.79
CA TRP A 23 10.68 -13.72 -12.43
C TRP A 23 9.79 -13.50 -13.66
N MET A 24 10.30 -12.89 -14.74
CA MET A 24 9.54 -12.75 -15.99
C MET A 24 9.18 -14.09 -16.63
N VAL A 25 10.12 -15.04 -16.64
CA VAL A 25 9.84 -16.39 -17.15
C VAL A 25 8.84 -17.13 -16.25
N GLU A 26 8.95 -16.99 -14.93
CA GLU A 26 8.03 -17.57 -13.96
C GLU A 26 6.62 -16.98 -14.07
N GLU A 27 6.48 -15.71 -14.41
CA GLU A 27 5.18 -15.08 -14.62
C GLU A 27 4.43 -15.70 -15.79
N VAL A 28 5.12 -15.97 -16.90
CA VAL A 28 4.51 -16.53 -18.11
C VAL A 28 4.31 -18.04 -18.01
N LEU A 29 5.27 -18.78 -17.48
CA LEU A 29 5.24 -20.25 -17.44
C LEU A 29 4.69 -20.83 -16.14
N GLY A 30 4.64 -20.02 -15.07
CA GLY A 30 4.40 -20.50 -13.73
C GLY A 30 5.66 -21.05 -13.05
N ARG A 31 5.74 -20.85 -11.73
CA ARG A 31 6.92 -21.20 -10.89
C ARG A 31 7.28 -22.67 -10.90
N ARG A 32 6.31 -23.56 -11.19
CA ARG A 32 6.49 -25.03 -11.15
C ARG A 32 7.00 -25.65 -12.46
N ALA A 33 7.14 -24.87 -13.53
CA ALA A 33 7.64 -25.38 -14.81
C ALA A 33 9.10 -25.90 -14.63
N ALA A 34 9.38 -27.11 -15.11
CA ALA A 34 10.70 -27.70 -15.02
C ALA A 34 11.74 -26.92 -15.85
N ARG A 35 13.01 -26.96 -15.47
CA ARG A 35 14.11 -26.26 -16.18
C ARG A 35 14.26 -26.74 -17.64
N GLU A 36 14.11 -28.04 -17.86
CA GLU A 36 14.16 -28.68 -19.17
C GLU A 36 12.87 -28.52 -20.00
N HIS A 37 11.87 -27.81 -19.45
CA HIS A 37 10.59 -27.60 -20.13
C HIS A 37 10.80 -26.86 -21.44
N ALA A 38 10.38 -27.47 -22.54
CA ALA A 38 10.38 -26.83 -23.86
C ALA A 38 9.33 -25.70 -23.88
N VAL A 39 9.74 -24.52 -24.26
CA VAL A 39 8.86 -23.35 -24.34
C VAL A 39 8.42 -23.10 -25.78
N SER A 40 7.19 -22.65 -25.97
CA SER A 40 6.67 -22.27 -27.27
C SER A 40 7.21 -20.89 -27.70
N ASP A 41 7.15 -20.62 -29.00
CA ASP A 41 7.52 -19.30 -29.54
C ASP A 41 6.69 -18.17 -28.92
N ALA A 42 5.41 -18.40 -28.65
CA ALA A 42 4.53 -17.44 -27.98
C ALA A 42 5.02 -17.06 -26.56
N VAL A 43 5.59 -18.01 -25.80
CA VAL A 43 6.21 -17.74 -24.50
C VAL A 43 7.48 -16.89 -24.67
N VAL A 44 8.31 -17.24 -25.66
CA VAL A 44 9.54 -16.47 -25.95
C VAL A 44 9.18 -15.04 -26.32
N GLU A 45 8.18 -14.83 -27.19
CA GLU A 45 7.70 -13.51 -27.59
C GLU A 45 7.14 -12.71 -26.40
N ALA A 46 6.32 -13.34 -25.54
CA ALA A 46 5.75 -12.70 -24.36
C ALA A 46 6.85 -12.22 -23.38
N VAL A 47 7.83 -13.09 -23.09
CA VAL A 47 8.95 -12.75 -22.20
C VAL A 47 9.86 -11.69 -22.84
N ALA A 48 10.08 -11.74 -24.17
CA ALA A 48 10.83 -10.71 -24.89
C ALA A 48 10.15 -9.33 -24.80
N ALA A 49 8.82 -9.29 -24.94
CA ALA A 49 8.05 -8.05 -24.80
C ALA A 49 8.13 -7.47 -23.38
N MET A 50 8.12 -8.33 -22.33
CA MET A 50 8.36 -7.90 -20.95
C MET A 50 9.75 -7.28 -20.79
N ALA A 51 10.78 -7.90 -21.37
CA ALA A 51 12.13 -7.38 -21.32
C ALA A 51 12.26 -6.03 -22.06
N ASP A 52 11.58 -5.84 -23.20
CA ASP A 52 11.56 -4.56 -23.91
C ASP A 52 10.98 -3.44 -23.06
N ARG A 53 9.85 -3.69 -22.38
CA ARG A 53 9.22 -2.75 -21.45
C ARG A 53 10.17 -2.40 -20.30
N ARG A 54 10.82 -3.41 -19.70
CA ARG A 54 11.76 -3.22 -18.59
C ARG A 54 12.98 -2.39 -19.01
N LEU A 55 13.56 -2.66 -20.18
CA LEU A 55 14.69 -1.92 -20.74
C LEU A 55 14.31 -0.49 -21.14
N ALA A 56 13.04 -0.25 -21.45
CA ALA A 56 12.50 1.10 -21.65
C ALA A 56 12.31 1.88 -20.33
N GLY A 57 12.65 1.27 -19.17
CA GLY A 57 12.61 1.90 -17.85
C GLY A 57 11.34 1.65 -17.08
N GLU A 58 10.39 0.82 -17.57
CA GLU A 58 9.18 0.49 -16.84
C GLU A 58 9.51 -0.28 -15.54
N PRO A 59 8.90 0.06 -14.38
CA PRO A 59 9.09 -0.66 -13.15
C PRO A 59 8.82 -2.16 -13.33
N LEU A 60 9.70 -3.00 -12.77
CA LEU A 60 9.59 -4.45 -12.90
C LEU A 60 8.22 -4.97 -12.46
N GLN A 61 7.65 -4.40 -11.40
CA GLN A 61 6.37 -4.78 -10.85
C GLN A 61 5.22 -4.56 -11.86
N TYR A 62 5.26 -3.47 -12.61
CA TYR A 62 4.28 -3.22 -13.68
C TYR A 62 4.49 -4.13 -14.88
N VAL A 63 5.74 -4.46 -15.19
CA VAL A 63 6.06 -5.44 -16.24
C VAL A 63 5.50 -6.82 -15.88
N LEU A 64 5.65 -7.25 -14.63
CA LEU A 64 5.10 -8.51 -14.10
C LEU A 64 3.57 -8.46 -13.96
N GLY A 65 2.99 -7.28 -13.69
CA GLY A 65 1.55 -7.10 -13.47
C GLY A 65 1.06 -7.56 -12.10
N THR A 66 1.91 -8.27 -11.33
CA THR A 66 1.62 -8.71 -9.96
C THR A 66 2.81 -8.45 -9.04
N TRP A 67 2.52 -8.20 -7.76
CA TRP A 67 3.54 -8.02 -6.74
C TRP A 67 3.14 -8.62 -5.40
N ALA A 68 4.09 -9.26 -4.74
CA ALA A 68 3.87 -9.81 -3.40
C ALA A 68 3.84 -8.69 -2.37
N PHE A 69 2.89 -8.73 -1.45
CA PHE A 69 2.80 -7.86 -0.30
C PHE A 69 2.27 -8.66 0.89
N ARG A 70 3.08 -8.81 1.94
CA ARG A 70 2.82 -9.68 3.09
C ARG A 70 2.45 -11.11 2.63
N THR A 71 1.23 -11.56 2.93
CA THR A 71 0.73 -12.90 2.56
C THR A 71 -0.07 -12.93 1.25
N LEU A 72 -0.13 -11.79 0.56
CA LEU A 72 -0.95 -11.62 -0.64
C LEU A 72 -0.09 -11.46 -1.89
N GLU A 73 -0.67 -11.81 -3.02
CA GLU A 73 -0.18 -11.45 -4.35
C GLU A 73 -1.20 -10.50 -4.98
N LEU A 74 -0.79 -9.27 -5.24
CA LEU A 74 -1.65 -8.18 -5.69
C LEU A 74 -1.36 -7.82 -7.14
N THR A 75 -2.40 -7.55 -7.90
CA THR A 75 -2.29 -6.90 -9.21
C THR A 75 -1.80 -5.47 -9.02
N VAL A 76 -0.80 -5.08 -9.80
CA VAL A 76 -0.24 -3.73 -9.83
C VAL A 76 -0.03 -3.29 -11.26
N ASP A 77 -0.37 -2.03 -11.55
CA ASP A 77 -0.14 -1.40 -12.85
C ASP A 77 -0.04 0.14 -12.65
N PRO A 78 0.22 0.94 -13.69
CA PRO A 78 0.47 2.39 -13.56
C PRO A 78 -0.67 3.22 -12.93
N ARG A 79 -1.79 2.62 -12.56
CA ARG A 79 -2.91 3.27 -11.86
C ARG A 79 -2.71 3.35 -10.35
N VAL A 80 -1.75 2.59 -9.79
CA VAL A 80 -1.53 2.51 -8.34
C VAL A 80 -0.05 2.61 -7.98
N LEU A 81 0.24 3.14 -6.80
CA LEU A 81 1.57 3.02 -6.20
C LEU A 81 1.93 1.54 -6.03
N ILE A 82 3.15 1.18 -6.40
CA ILE A 82 3.68 -0.16 -6.13
C ILE A 82 3.82 -0.33 -4.61
N PRO A 83 3.20 -1.35 -4.00
CA PRO A 83 3.33 -1.58 -2.56
C PRO A 83 4.79 -1.74 -2.13
N ARG A 84 5.22 -0.98 -1.12
CA ARG A 84 6.61 -0.93 -0.65
C ARG A 84 6.82 -1.84 0.56
N PRO A 85 8.03 -2.38 0.76
CA PRO A 85 8.38 -3.14 1.96
C PRO A 85 8.18 -2.34 3.26
N GLU A 86 8.42 -1.04 3.24
CA GLU A 86 8.18 -0.13 4.37
C GLU A 86 6.69 -0.10 4.77
N THR A 87 5.79 -0.19 3.79
CA THR A 87 4.34 -0.23 4.03
C THR A 87 3.90 -1.56 4.67
N GLU A 88 4.63 -2.66 4.48
CA GLU A 88 4.40 -3.88 5.27
C GLU A 88 4.63 -3.65 6.77
N HIS A 89 5.60 -2.80 7.12
CA HIS A 89 5.82 -2.40 8.51
C HIS A 89 4.65 -1.56 9.05
N VAL A 90 4.06 -0.69 8.24
CA VAL A 90 2.83 0.03 8.62
C VAL A 90 1.71 -0.95 8.99
N VAL A 91 1.49 -1.99 8.18
CA VAL A 91 0.50 -3.04 8.49
C VAL A 91 0.85 -3.76 9.79
N GLU A 92 2.12 -4.12 10.02
CA GLU A 92 2.54 -4.78 11.27
C GLU A 92 2.28 -3.92 12.50
N VAL A 93 2.56 -2.61 12.41
CA VAL A 93 2.25 -1.64 13.48
C VAL A 93 0.74 -1.55 13.69
N ALA A 94 -0.05 -1.45 12.63
CA ALA A 94 -1.50 -1.41 12.66
C ALA A 94 -2.10 -2.64 13.36
N LEU A 95 -1.62 -3.83 13.01
CA LEU A 95 -2.04 -5.09 13.64
C LEU A 95 -1.70 -5.14 15.13
N ARG A 96 -0.56 -4.59 15.55
CA ARG A 96 -0.22 -4.47 16.97
C ARG A 96 -1.18 -3.54 17.69
N GLN A 97 -1.53 -2.38 17.10
CA GLN A 97 -2.50 -1.47 17.69
C GLN A 97 -3.87 -2.12 17.89
N LEU A 98 -4.35 -2.89 16.89
CA LEU A 98 -5.62 -3.62 17.00
C LEU A 98 -5.60 -4.67 18.11
N ARG A 99 -4.48 -5.37 18.31
CA ARG A 99 -4.33 -6.33 19.42
C ARG A 99 -4.31 -5.66 20.81
N ASP A 100 -3.69 -4.48 20.90
CA ASP A 100 -3.52 -3.73 22.16
C ASP A 100 -4.76 -2.90 22.53
N THR A 101 -5.63 -2.62 21.57
CA THR A 101 -6.89 -1.93 21.83
C THR A 101 -7.91 -2.93 22.33
N ALA A 102 -8.37 -2.76 23.55
CA ALA A 102 -9.49 -3.56 24.08
C ALA A 102 -10.70 -3.33 23.16
N PRO A 103 -11.48 -4.37 22.81
CA PRO A 103 -12.65 -4.22 21.97
C PRO A 103 -13.55 -3.13 22.54
N SER A 104 -13.61 -1.99 21.88
CA SER A 104 -14.43 -0.84 22.29
C SER A 104 -15.92 -1.16 22.16
N ARG A 105 -16.22 -2.19 21.36
CA ARG A 105 -17.56 -2.71 21.14
C ARG A 105 -17.70 -4.09 21.76
N ARG A 106 -18.60 -4.19 22.72
CA ARG A 106 -18.97 -5.47 23.34
C ARG A 106 -19.98 -6.27 22.50
N ASP A 107 -20.40 -5.74 21.37
CA ASP A 107 -21.20 -6.45 20.38
C ASP A 107 -20.28 -7.21 19.42
N ALA A 108 -20.74 -8.32 18.90
CA ALA A 108 -19.98 -9.31 18.10
C ALA A 108 -19.52 -8.78 16.72
N SER A 109 -19.39 -7.47 16.51
CA SER A 109 -19.13 -6.88 15.17
C SER A 109 -17.66 -6.66 14.83
N GLY A 110 -16.73 -7.00 15.74
CA GLY A 110 -15.27 -6.84 15.52
C GLY A 110 -14.80 -5.39 15.40
N PRO A 111 -13.49 -5.17 15.23
CA PRO A 111 -12.92 -3.82 15.10
C PRO A 111 -13.25 -3.21 13.74
N ILE A 112 -13.40 -1.88 13.71
CA ILE A 112 -13.59 -1.08 12.50
C ILE A 112 -12.28 -0.36 12.16
N VAL A 113 -11.80 -0.56 10.94
CA VAL A 113 -10.58 0.06 10.42
C VAL A 113 -10.95 0.96 9.25
N ALA A 114 -10.31 2.12 9.16
CA ALA A 114 -10.32 2.97 7.97
C ALA A 114 -8.92 2.98 7.34
N ASP A 115 -8.81 2.52 6.09
CA ASP A 115 -7.62 2.62 5.24
C ASP A 115 -7.84 3.76 4.25
N LEU A 116 -7.12 4.86 4.42
CA LEU A 116 -7.29 6.09 3.64
C LEU A 116 -6.20 6.19 2.56
N GLY A 117 -6.60 6.41 1.30
CA GLY A 117 -5.69 6.34 0.16
C GLY A 117 -5.26 4.89 -0.09
N THR A 118 -6.22 3.98 -0.26
CA THR A 118 -5.97 2.53 -0.27
C THR A 118 -5.13 2.03 -1.45
N GLY A 119 -5.06 2.79 -2.55
CA GLY A 119 -4.31 2.44 -3.74
C GLY A 119 -4.70 1.08 -4.31
N SER A 120 -3.77 0.15 -4.33
CA SER A 120 -4.01 -1.25 -4.75
C SER A 120 -4.86 -2.07 -3.77
N GLY A 121 -5.21 -1.53 -2.61
CA GLY A 121 -5.86 -2.25 -1.52
C GLY A 121 -4.90 -3.01 -0.62
N ALA A 122 -3.60 -2.77 -0.71
CA ALA A 122 -2.56 -3.57 -0.05
C ALA A 122 -2.72 -3.60 1.48
N ILE A 123 -2.90 -2.44 2.12
CA ILE A 123 -3.09 -2.32 3.57
C ILE A 123 -4.42 -2.95 3.98
N ALA A 124 -5.52 -2.52 3.34
CA ALA A 124 -6.87 -2.99 3.69
C ALA A 124 -7.02 -4.51 3.60
N LEU A 125 -6.56 -5.09 2.48
CA LEU A 125 -6.66 -6.53 2.24
C LEU A 125 -5.75 -7.33 3.19
N SER A 126 -4.57 -6.81 3.52
CA SER A 126 -3.67 -7.47 4.48
C SER A 126 -4.26 -7.49 5.89
N ILE A 127 -4.82 -6.37 6.35
CA ILE A 127 -5.50 -6.32 7.67
C ILE A 127 -6.69 -7.28 7.68
N ALA A 128 -7.52 -7.27 6.64
CA ALA A 128 -8.66 -8.19 6.52
C ALA A 128 -8.25 -9.67 6.44
N ALA A 129 -7.04 -9.95 5.94
CA ALA A 129 -6.49 -11.30 5.84
C ALA A 129 -5.90 -11.83 7.14
N GLU A 130 -5.47 -10.94 8.05
CA GLU A 130 -4.72 -11.27 9.27
C GLU A 130 -5.50 -11.00 10.56
N VAL A 131 -6.69 -10.36 10.47
CA VAL A 131 -7.58 -10.12 11.62
C VAL A 131 -8.96 -10.70 11.32
N ASP A 132 -9.41 -11.58 12.19
CA ASP A 132 -10.77 -12.11 12.11
C ASP A 132 -11.79 -11.06 12.57
N ASP A 133 -13.01 -11.14 12.01
CA ASP A 133 -14.16 -10.27 12.34
C ASP A 133 -13.94 -8.75 12.17
N VAL A 134 -12.85 -8.33 11.49
CA VAL A 134 -12.60 -6.93 11.17
C VAL A 134 -13.51 -6.42 10.05
N ILE A 135 -13.91 -5.16 10.12
CA ILE A 135 -14.50 -4.44 8.98
C ILE A 135 -13.53 -3.35 8.56
N VAL A 136 -13.05 -3.41 7.32
CA VAL A 136 -12.13 -2.43 6.76
C VAL A 136 -12.84 -1.56 5.74
N TRP A 137 -12.94 -0.28 6.01
CA TRP A 137 -13.36 0.74 5.06
C TRP A 137 -12.13 1.27 4.36
N ALA A 138 -12.03 1.00 3.06
CA ALA A 138 -10.89 1.39 2.23
C ALA A 138 -11.34 2.47 1.26
N THR A 139 -10.74 3.66 1.35
CA THR A 139 -11.12 4.82 0.54
C THR A 139 -9.96 5.22 -0.37
N ASP A 140 -10.29 5.76 -1.54
CA ASP A 140 -9.34 6.43 -2.42
C ASP A 140 -10.06 7.51 -3.22
N ALA A 141 -9.36 8.58 -3.52
CA ALA A 141 -9.87 9.66 -4.36
C ALA A 141 -9.72 9.36 -5.86
N ASP A 142 -8.87 8.40 -6.21
CA ASP A 142 -8.65 7.96 -7.59
C ASP A 142 -9.55 6.77 -7.92
N ARG A 143 -10.43 6.95 -8.93
CA ARG A 143 -11.31 5.89 -9.42
C ARG A 143 -10.53 4.71 -10.00
N ASP A 144 -9.42 4.98 -10.67
CA ASP A 144 -8.62 3.96 -11.31
C ASP A 144 -7.86 3.13 -10.26
N ALA A 145 -7.39 3.76 -9.18
CA ALA A 145 -6.83 3.06 -8.02
C ALA A 145 -7.90 2.15 -7.38
N LEU A 146 -9.12 2.65 -7.15
CA LEU A 146 -10.22 1.82 -6.63
C LEU A 146 -10.59 0.65 -7.56
N ALA A 147 -10.44 0.82 -8.88
CA ALA A 147 -10.66 -0.28 -9.81
C ALA A 147 -9.62 -1.39 -9.61
N VAL A 148 -8.35 -1.04 -9.38
CA VAL A 148 -7.29 -2.02 -9.03
C VAL A 148 -7.55 -2.66 -7.67
N ALA A 149 -7.91 -1.88 -6.65
CA ALA A 149 -8.29 -2.41 -5.34
C ALA A 149 -9.46 -3.40 -5.43
N ALA A 150 -10.46 -3.11 -6.27
CA ALA A 150 -11.60 -4.01 -6.52
C ALA A 150 -11.16 -5.31 -7.22
N GLN A 151 -10.24 -5.24 -8.19
CA GLN A 151 -9.65 -6.42 -8.82
C GLN A 151 -8.90 -7.27 -7.79
N ASN A 152 -8.08 -6.66 -6.95
CA ASN A 152 -7.35 -7.34 -5.89
C ASN A 152 -8.28 -7.97 -4.86
N ARG A 153 -9.33 -7.26 -4.43
CA ARG A 153 -10.36 -7.82 -3.56
C ARG A 153 -11.03 -9.06 -4.18
N ALA A 154 -11.37 -9.01 -5.46
CA ALA A 154 -11.95 -10.15 -6.16
C ALA A 154 -10.96 -11.32 -6.30
N ARG A 155 -9.68 -11.03 -6.59
CA ARG A 155 -8.61 -12.03 -6.68
C ARG A 155 -8.41 -12.76 -5.34
N VAL A 156 -8.31 -12.01 -4.24
CA VAL A 156 -8.21 -12.59 -2.89
C VAL A 156 -9.49 -13.37 -2.55
N GLY A 157 -10.66 -12.83 -2.86
CA GLY A 157 -11.96 -13.45 -2.60
C GLY A 157 -12.19 -14.75 -3.35
N ALA A 158 -11.50 -14.99 -4.46
CA ALA A 158 -11.58 -16.26 -5.19
C ALA A 158 -11.08 -17.47 -4.36
N THR A 159 -10.16 -17.24 -3.42
CA THR A 159 -9.61 -18.29 -2.54
C THR A 159 -9.97 -18.08 -1.06
N ARG A 160 -10.29 -16.84 -0.68
CA ARG A 160 -10.57 -16.40 0.70
C ARG A 160 -11.76 -15.43 0.69
N PRO A 161 -12.99 -15.90 0.41
CA PRO A 161 -14.17 -15.03 0.29
C PRO A 161 -14.44 -14.20 1.54
N GLU A 162 -14.18 -14.74 2.72
CA GLU A 162 -14.33 -14.05 4.00
C GLU A 162 -13.46 -12.78 4.09
N VAL A 163 -12.27 -12.76 3.49
CA VAL A 163 -11.40 -11.57 3.44
C VAL A 163 -12.02 -10.48 2.58
N ALA A 164 -12.50 -10.85 1.39
CA ALA A 164 -13.13 -9.91 0.47
C ALA A 164 -14.41 -9.28 1.05
N GLU A 165 -15.18 -10.03 1.83
CA GLU A 165 -16.40 -9.56 2.47
C GLU A 165 -16.15 -8.54 3.58
N ARG A 166 -14.98 -8.58 4.21
CA ARG A 166 -14.56 -7.63 5.26
C ARG A 166 -14.15 -6.26 4.71
N VAL A 167 -13.78 -6.14 3.42
CA VAL A 167 -13.27 -4.91 2.81
C VAL A 167 -14.37 -4.18 2.03
N ARG A 168 -14.61 -2.94 2.40
CA ARG A 168 -15.62 -2.05 1.81
C ARG A 168 -14.95 -0.88 1.10
N LEU A 169 -14.90 -0.92 -0.23
CA LEU A 169 -14.31 0.14 -1.05
C LEU A 169 -15.26 1.33 -1.17
N ARG A 170 -14.74 2.55 -1.06
CA ARG A 170 -15.48 3.80 -1.23
C ARG A 170 -14.65 4.83 -1.99
N MET A 171 -15.31 5.58 -2.84
CA MET A 171 -14.73 6.76 -3.49
C MET A 171 -14.59 7.87 -2.45
N GLY A 172 -13.36 8.32 -2.22
CA GLY A 172 -12.99 9.41 -1.31
C GLY A 172 -12.75 10.73 -2.02
N ASP A 173 -12.21 11.68 -1.29
CA ASP A 173 -11.75 12.97 -1.76
C ASP A 173 -10.40 13.29 -1.11
N TRP A 174 -9.51 13.95 -1.85
CA TRP A 174 -8.20 14.40 -1.33
C TRP A 174 -8.29 15.60 -0.37
N VAL A 175 -9.44 16.29 -0.35
CA VAL A 175 -9.70 17.41 0.55
C VAL A 175 -10.39 16.93 1.83
N ASP A 176 -11.28 15.94 1.70
CA ASP A 176 -12.00 15.34 2.82
C ASP A 176 -11.74 13.84 2.87
N TRP A 177 -10.67 13.45 3.52
CA TRP A 177 -10.23 12.06 3.66
C TRP A 177 -11.27 11.13 4.29
N PHE A 178 -12.14 11.70 5.14
CA PHE A 178 -13.14 10.94 5.88
C PHE A 178 -14.54 11.05 5.30
N GLY A 179 -14.81 11.96 4.38
CA GLY A 179 -16.14 12.21 3.82
C GLY A 179 -16.77 11.04 3.08
N ALA A 180 -15.94 10.08 2.62
CA ALA A 180 -16.42 8.84 2.01
C ALA A 180 -16.95 7.82 3.03
N LEU A 181 -16.62 7.98 4.30
CA LEU A 181 -17.04 7.08 5.37
C LEU A 181 -18.47 7.40 5.81
N PRO A 182 -19.27 6.39 6.20
CA PRO A 182 -20.56 6.66 6.80
C PRO A 182 -20.43 7.54 8.04
N ALA A 183 -21.20 8.62 8.11
CA ALA A 183 -21.20 9.54 9.28
C ALA A 183 -21.49 8.81 10.61
N THR A 184 -22.18 7.68 10.57
CA THR A 184 -22.42 6.83 11.74
C THR A 184 -21.15 6.18 12.32
N LEU A 185 -20.02 6.28 11.63
CA LEU A 185 -18.73 5.80 12.09
C LEU A 185 -17.90 6.88 12.79
N GLU A 186 -18.34 8.13 12.79
CA GLU A 186 -17.67 9.20 13.54
C GLU A 186 -17.60 8.85 15.03
N GLY A 187 -16.40 8.91 15.60
CA GLY A 187 -16.15 8.45 16.97
C GLY A 187 -16.29 6.94 17.18
N GLY A 188 -16.34 6.15 16.10
CA GLY A 188 -16.57 4.71 16.11
C GLY A 188 -15.50 3.86 15.42
N ILE A 189 -14.38 4.45 14.98
CA ILE A 189 -13.28 3.74 14.30
C ILE A 189 -12.23 3.34 15.33
N ASP A 190 -11.82 2.08 15.33
CA ASP A 190 -10.80 1.55 16.23
C ASP A 190 -9.38 1.87 15.73
N LEU A 191 -9.20 1.91 14.40
CA LEU A 191 -7.91 2.19 13.76
C LEU A 191 -8.10 2.98 12.47
N VAL A 192 -7.41 4.11 12.36
CA VAL A 192 -7.14 4.79 11.08
C VAL A 192 -5.74 4.42 10.64
N VAL A 193 -5.59 3.95 9.42
CA VAL A 193 -4.29 3.60 8.81
C VAL A 193 -4.18 4.21 7.43
N THR A 194 -2.98 4.65 7.04
CA THR A 194 -2.74 5.20 5.70
C THR A 194 -1.27 5.20 5.34
N ASN A 195 -0.98 5.05 4.05
CA ASN A 195 0.24 5.50 3.41
C ASN A 195 -0.13 6.66 2.47
N PRO A 196 -0.18 7.90 2.96
CA PRO A 196 -0.59 9.04 2.16
C PRO A 196 0.56 9.52 1.28
N PRO A 197 0.32 10.31 0.23
CA PRO A 197 1.40 11.02 -0.46
C PRO A 197 2.13 11.93 0.54
N TYR A 198 3.47 11.90 0.50
CA TYR A 198 4.32 12.65 1.43
C TYR A 198 5.58 13.25 0.79
N VAL A 199 5.73 13.13 -0.52
CA VAL A 199 6.83 13.74 -1.29
C VAL A 199 6.43 15.17 -1.64
N SER A 200 7.28 16.15 -1.36
CA SER A 200 7.03 17.53 -1.79
C SER A 200 7.20 17.69 -3.30
N ALA A 201 6.64 18.78 -3.86
CA ALA A 201 6.80 19.10 -5.27
C ALA A 201 8.26 19.33 -5.69
N LEU A 202 9.11 19.76 -4.77
CA LEU A 202 10.55 19.96 -5.02
C LEU A 202 11.29 18.62 -5.01
N GLU A 203 11.05 17.77 -4.02
CA GLU A 203 11.65 16.43 -3.97
C GLU A 203 11.27 15.57 -5.17
N TRP A 204 10.05 15.73 -5.68
CA TRP A 204 9.58 15.01 -6.88
C TRP A 204 10.52 15.20 -8.07
N ILE A 205 11.13 16.37 -8.23
CA ILE A 205 12.00 16.68 -9.37
C ILE A 205 13.26 15.80 -9.37
N ASP A 206 13.77 15.48 -8.18
CA ASP A 206 15.03 14.76 -7.97
C ASP A 206 14.83 13.24 -7.76
N LEU A 207 13.59 12.74 -7.84
CA LEU A 207 13.32 11.31 -7.72
C LEU A 207 13.88 10.53 -8.90
N GLU A 208 14.15 9.24 -8.66
CA GLU A 208 14.58 8.32 -9.70
C GLU A 208 13.55 8.26 -10.85
N PRO A 209 14.01 8.16 -12.12
CA PRO A 209 13.11 8.16 -13.29
C PRO A 209 12.01 7.09 -13.25
N SER A 210 12.26 5.95 -12.63
CA SER A 210 11.29 4.87 -12.47
C SER A 210 10.07 5.28 -11.64
N LEU A 211 10.25 6.14 -10.63
CA LEU A 211 9.18 6.65 -9.77
C LEU A 211 8.24 7.60 -10.52
N HIS A 212 8.73 8.28 -11.57
CA HIS A 212 7.89 9.14 -12.41
C HIS A 212 6.88 8.36 -13.28
N GLN A 213 6.99 7.03 -13.33
CA GLN A 213 6.02 6.17 -14.01
C GLN A 213 4.87 5.74 -13.08
N GLU A 214 4.98 6.02 -11.79
CA GLU A 214 3.92 5.80 -10.82
C GLU A 214 2.98 7.01 -10.74
N PRO A 215 1.73 6.85 -10.27
CA PRO A 215 0.79 7.97 -10.19
C PRO A 215 1.35 9.10 -9.31
N ARG A 216 1.52 10.27 -9.90
CA ARG A 216 2.04 11.44 -9.16
C ARG A 216 1.18 11.78 -7.93
N SER A 217 -0.14 11.64 -8.06
CA SER A 217 -1.09 11.87 -6.96
C SER A 217 -0.91 10.93 -5.77
N ALA A 218 -0.33 9.75 -5.99
CA ALA A 218 -0.04 8.79 -4.91
C ALA A 218 1.29 9.07 -4.21
N LEU A 219 2.12 9.97 -4.74
CA LEU A 219 3.45 10.29 -4.20
C LEU A 219 3.52 11.72 -3.68
N VAL A 220 2.98 12.71 -4.42
CA VAL A 220 3.21 14.13 -4.18
C VAL A 220 2.08 14.75 -3.37
N ALA A 221 2.44 15.40 -2.27
CA ALA A 221 1.57 16.24 -1.46
C ALA A 221 2.10 17.67 -1.37
N ASP A 222 1.20 18.60 -1.06
CA ASP A 222 1.55 19.97 -0.70
C ASP A 222 2.28 20.00 0.65
N ASP A 223 2.96 21.12 0.90
CA ASP A 223 3.64 21.35 2.18
C ASP A 223 2.62 21.56 3.30
N GLY A 224 2.97 21.17 4.50
CA GLY A 224 2.16 21.38 5.70
C GLY A 224 1.94 22.87 6.03
N SER A 225 0.96 23.13 6.85
CA SER A 225 0.64 24.52 7.31
C SER A 225 1.76 25.18 8.08
N ASP A 226 2.72 24.40 8.59
CA ASP A 226 3.93 24.87 9.27
C ASP A 226 5.15 25.01 8.32
N GLY A 227 4.95 24.75 7.01
CA GLY A 227 5.98 24.75 5.99
C GLY A 227 6.78 23.45 5.88
N THR A 228 6.40 22.38 6.58
CA THR A 228 7.06 21.07 6.45
C THR A 228 6.79 20.49 5.06
N PRO A 229 7.83 20.11 4.28
CA PRO A 229 7.67 19.65 2.91
C PRO A 229 6.80 18.39 2.80
N GLY A 230 5.85 18.37 1.85
CA GLY A 230 4.98 17.22 1.55
C GLY A 230 4.08 16.77 2.70
N PHE A 231 3.86 17.59 3.74
CA PHE A 231 3.20 17.15 4.98
C PHE A 231 1.68 17.33 4.99
N ALA A 232 1.10 18.03 4.01
CA ALA A 232 -0.32 18.40 4.05
C ALA A 232 -1.28 17.22 4.19
N ALA A 233 -1.02 16.09 3.51
CA ALA A 233 -1.86 14.91 3.61
C ALA A 233 -1.79 14.26 5.01
N VAL A 234 -0.59 14.13 5.58
CA VAL A 234 -0.38 13.64 6.95
C VAL A 234 -1.06 14.58 7.95
N GLU A 235 -0.89 15.90 7.77
CA GLU A 235 -1.53 16.91 8.62
C GLU A 235 -3.05 16.77 8.62
N ALA A 236 -3.68 16.64 7.45
CA ALA A 236 -5.12 16.48 7.32
C ALA A 236 -5.63 15.22 8.04
N VAL A 237 -4.98 14.07 7.80
CA VAL A 237 -5.34 12.80 8.46
C VAL A 237 -5.22 12.90 9.97
N LEU A 238 -4.19 13.55 10.51
CA LEU A 238 -4.04 13.71 11.96
C LEU A 238 -5.10 14.64 12.55
N ARG A 239 -5.43 15.76 11.88
CA ARG A 239 -6.44 16.71 12.35
C ARG A 239 -7.83 16.09 12.41
N ASP A 240 -8.24 15.45 11.35
CA ASP A 240 -9.60 14.94 11.23
C ASP A 240 -9.75 13.59 11.92
N GLY A 241 -8.74 12.72 11.83
CA GLY A 241 -8.76 11.36 12.37
C GLY A 241 -9.04 11.28 13.87
N HIS A 242 -8.62 12.29 14.65
CA HIS A 242 -8.89 12.31 16.09
C HIS A 242 -10.40 12.25 16.40
N GLY A 243 -11.24 12.96 15.62
CA GLY A 243 -12.70 12.95 15.80
C GLY A 243 -13.35 11.59 15.45
N TRP A 244 -12.79 10.88 14.49
CA TRP A 244 -13.33 9.61 14.00
C TRP A 244 -12.97 8.40 14.87
N LEU A 245 -11.87 8.47 15.62
CA LEU A 245 -11.44 7.37 16.49
C LEU A 245 -12.34 7.21 17.72
N VAL A 246 -12.51 5.98 18.20
CA VAL A 246 -13.05 5.70 19.53
C VAL A 246 -12.05 6.16 20.59
N PRO A 247 -12.49 6.39 21.86
CA PRO A 247 -11.56 6.54 22.97
C PRO A 247 -10.62 5.33 23.07
N GLY A 248 -9.29 5.56 22.99
CA GLY A 248 -8.28 4.51 22.94
C GLY A 248 -8.00 3.94 21.54
N GLY A 249 -8.72 4.36 20.52
CA GLY A 249 -8.41 4.04 19.12
C GLY A 249 -7.12 4.69 18.65
N SER A 250 -6.53 4.17 17.60
CA SER A 250 -5.21 4.58 17.13
C SER A 250 -5.22 5.11 15.69
N VAL A 251 -4.31 6.03 15.39
CA VAL A 251 -3.93 6.41 14.03
C VAL A 251 -2.52 5.90 13.73
N VAL A 252 -2.33 5.29 12.56
CA VAL A 252 -1.04 4.77 12.07
C VAL A 252 -0.81 5.34 10.67
N VAL A 253 0.26 6.11 10.48
CA VAL A 253 0.53 6.85 9.24
C VAL A 253 1.96 6.60 8.78
N GLU A 254 2.15 6.22 7.52
CA GLU A 254 3.47 6.26 6.90
C GLU A 254 3.89 7.71 6.67
N ILE A 255 5.13 8.04 6.99
CA ILE A 255 5.68 9.41 6.88
C ILE A 255 7.08 9.40 6.26
N ALA A 256 7.49 10.52 5.70
CA ALA A 256 8.90 10.75 5.41
C ALA A 256 9.68 11.01 6.72
N GLU A 257 10.96 10.63 6.75
CA GLU A 257 11.82 10.77 7.94
C GLU A 257 11.83 12.21 8.50
N HIS A 258 11.94 13.20 7.63
CA HIS A 258 11.97 14.60 8.01
C HIS A 258 10.64 15.13 8.60
N GLN A 259 9.52 14.44 8.37
CA GLN A 259 8.19 14.80 8.87
C GLN A 259 7.94 14.35 10.32
N ALA A 260 8.81 13.52 10.90
CA ALA A 260 8.60 12.92 12.22
C ALA A 260 8.44 13.97 13.34
N HIS A 261 9.18 15.07 13.29
CA HIS A 261 9.06 16.14 14.29
C HIS A 261 7.72 16.88 14.17
N ALA A 262 7.33 17.27 12.96
CA ALA A 262 6.06 17.96 12.70
C ALA A 262 4.86 17.09 13.11
N ALA A 263 4.88 15.79 12.75
CA ALA A 263 3.82 14.85 13.12
C ALA A 263 3.67 14.71 14.65
N ARG A 264 4.78 14.58 15.40
CA ARG A 264 4.73 14.51 16.87
C ARG A 264 4.19 15.80 17.48
N THR A 265 4.65 16.95 17.00
CA THR A 265 4.24 18.26 17.50
C THR A 265 2.75 18.50 17.28
N LEU A 266 2.29 18.26 16.05
CA LEU A 266 0.88 18.40 15.70
C LEU A 266 -0.01 17.44 16.52
N ALA A 267 0.36 16.19 16.61
CA ALA A 267 -0.41 15.19 17.36
C ALA A 267 -0.55 15.56 18.85
N GLY A 268 0.54 16.05 19.48
CA GLY A 268 0.50 16.56 20.84
C GLY A 268 -0.46 17.73 21.02
N ALA A 269 -0.47 18.67 20.06
CA ALA A 269 -1.39 19.81 20.07
C ALA A 269 -2.86 19.40 19.86
N LEU A 270 -3.10 18.32 19.12
CA LEU A 270 -4.44 17.76 18.88
C LEU A 270 -4.95 16.84 20.01
N GLY A 271 -4.12 16.55 21.01
CA GLY A 271 -4.51 15.74 22.17
C GLY A 271 -4.31 14.23 22.00
N TYR A 272 -3.59 13.79 20.96
CA TYR A 272 -3.17 12.39 20.86
C TYR A 272 -2.25 12.01 22.02
N ARG A 273 -2.39 10.79 22.50
CA ARG A 273 -1.57 10.17 23.55
C ARG A 273 -0.68 9.09 22.96
N ASP A 274 0.29 8.60 23.74
CA ASP A 274 1.20 7.52 23.34
C ASP A 274 1.87 7.76 21.96
N VAL A 275 2.13 9.05 21.67
CA VAL A 275 2.68 9.49 20.38
C VAL A 275 4.11 8.99 20.23
N ARG A 276 4.35 8.25 19.15
CA ARG A 276 5.68 7.75 18.79
C ARG A 276 5.85 7.66 17.29
N VAL A 277 7.09 7.53 16.86
CA VAL A 277 7.44 7.19 15.48
C VAL A 277 8.35 5.97 15.53
N GLU A 278 7.99 4.94 14.79
CA GLU A 278 8.75 3.70 14.66
C GLU A 278 9.63 3.77 13.41
N ARG A 279 10.78 3.11 13.48
CA ARG A 279 11.76 3.09 12.40
C ARG A 279 11.55 1.90 11.49
N ASP A 280 11.83 2.10 10.20
CA ASP A 280 11.92 1.03 9.23
C ASP A 280 13.18 0.15 9.46
N LEU A 281 13.33 -0.92 8.67
CA LEU A 281 14.48 -1.82 8.75
C LEU A 281 15.81 -1.13 8.40
N ALA A 282 15.79 0.01 7.72
CA ALA A 282 16.95 0.83 7.43
C ALA A 282 17.27 1.83 8.56
N GLY A 283 16.47 1.85 9.63
CA GLY A 283 16.64 2.73 10.79
C GLY A 283 16.11 4.15 10.61
N ARG A 284 15.35 4.43 9.55
CA ARG A 284 14.75 5.74 9.27
C ARG A 284 13.38 5.84 9.95
N ASP A 285 13.06 6.98 10.53
CA ASP A 285 11.73 7.28 11.05
C ASP A 285 10.70 7.11 9.93
N ARG A 286 9.69 6.20 10.11
CA ARG A 286 8.79 5.81 9.02
C ARG A 286 7.32 5.69 9.41
N VAL A 287 7.00 5.20 10.58
CA VAL A 287 5.61 4.92 10.97
C VAL A 287 5.23 5.74 12.19
N PHE A 288 4.39 6.75 11.98
CA PHE A 288 3.79 7.53 13.07
C PHE A 288 2.65 6.74 13.71
N VAL A 289 2.56 6.83 15.03
CA VAL A 289 1.47 6.26 15.83
C VAL A 289 1.02 7.28 16.86
N GLY A 290 -0.30 7.48 16.95
CA GLY A 290 -0.94 8.26 18.00
C GLY A 290 -2.23 7.57 18.46
N ARG A 291 -2.61 7.76 19.71
CA ARG A 291 -3.83 7.18 20.31
C ARG A 291 -4.76 8.30 20.80
N ARG A 292 -6.06 8.16 20.54
CA ARG A 292 -7.07 9.06 21.09
C ARG A 292 -7.31 8.89 22.58
#